data_cbc5f7910603b791bcb0d0cec69abdd1
#
_entry.id   cbc5f7910603b791bcb0d0cec69abdd1
#
_cell.length_a   1.000
_cell.length_b   1.000
_cell.length_c   1.000
_cell.angle_alpha   90.00
_cell.angle_beta   90.00
_cell.angle_gamma   90.00
#
_symmetry.space_group_name_H-M   'P 1'
#
loop_
_entity.id
_entity.type
_entity.pdbx_description
1 polymer ?
#
loop_
_entity_poly.entity_id
_entity_poly.type
_entity_poly.pdbx_seq_one_letter_code
_entity_poly.pdbx_strand_id
1 'polypeptide(L)'
;MGQGRLDDNPQTTEGCSFNFRDGASAGTNWITNVSGSGGAWFEGSQYEATHSLTHKTEDIRMDVTNIVNQWLDGNIPNNGFIVKRSGSLGAIQTTDDEGSSDRLGSLSFFSSDTHTKYPPSLEIVYDDSNWNTGSLSPLSKTEIEDLVIYMRGLRPEYKEKSRAKFRVVGRDRFPEKTFASTPSNLTVKYLPSGSASGDGAFYQLQDAETEDIIVPFGSGSRISCDSTGNYFNLDLDGYQPERFYSILFQVVSGSGTNDEQKIILDEGFTFKVSI
;
A
#
# COMPACT_ATOMS: atom_id res chain seq x y z
N MET A 1 8.25 -17.33 -16.86
CA MET A 1 9.37 -17.93 -16.11
C MET A 1 10.67 -17.36 -16.65
N GLY A 2 11.64 -17.05 -15.78
CA GLY A 2 12.98 -16.68 -16.21
C GLY A 2 13.73 -17.87 -16.83
N GLN A 3 14.70 -17.57 -17.65
CA GLN A 3 15.60 -18.56 -18.25
C GLN A 3 16.58 -19.13 -17.22
N GLY A 4 16.16 -19.57 -16.08
CA GLY A 4 17.02 -20.04 -15.00
C GLY A 4 18.32 -20.67 -15.50
N ARG A 5 19.41 -20.35 -14.84
CA ARG A 5 20.70 -20.96 -15.10
C ARG A 5 20.76 -22.27 -14.32
N LEU A 6 20.55 -23.38 -15.00
CA LEU A 6 20.78 -24.70 -14.43
C LEU A 6 22.15 -25.17 -14.93
N ASP A 7 23.15 -25.27 -14.04
CA ASP A 7 24.47 -25.84 -14.30
C ASP A 7 25.15 -25.36 -15.60
N ASP A 8 25.22 -24.03 -15.77
CA ASP A 8 25.78 -23.39 -16.97
C ASP A 8 25.08 -23.71 -18.30
N ASN A 9 23.92 -24.32 -18.26
CA ASN A 9 23.14 -24.70 -19.42
C ASN A 9 21.81 -23.93 -19.45
N PRO A 10 21.79 -22.68 -19.95
CA PRO A 10 20.57 -21.88 -20.00
C PRO A 10 19.53 -22.57 -20.89
N GLN A 11 18.29 -22.61 -20.42
CA GLN A 11 17.18 -23.07 -21.24
C GLN A 11 17.02 -22.15 -22.44
N THR A 12 17.05 -22.70 -23.66
CA THR A 12 17.13 -21.92 -24.90
C THR A 12 15.76 -21.63 -25.53
N THR A 13 14.68 -22.19 -25.00
CA THR A 13 13.38 -22.22 -25.70
C THR A 13 12.24 -21.55 -24.96
N GLU A 14 12.34 -21.32 -23.64
CA GLU A 14 11.28 -20.75 -22.84
C GLU A 14 11.82 -19.75 -21.79
N GLY A 15 10.98 -18.80 -21.39
CA GLY A 15 11.30 -17.83 -20.37
C GLY A 15 12.00 -16.59 -20.90
N CYS A 16 12.20 -15.60 -20.03
CA CYS A 16 12.82 -14.33 -20.40
C CYS A 16 14.33 -14.34 -20.18
N SER A 17 15.02 -13.58 -20.99
CA SER A 17 16.44 -13.27 -20.87
C SER A 17 16.63 -11.75 -20.84
N PHE A 18 17.87 -11.30 -20.67
CA PHE A 18 18.20 -9.88 -20.78
C PHE A 18 17.80 -9.30 -22.14
N ASN A 19 17.98 -10.04 -23.23
CA ASN A 19 17.70 -9.59 -24.59
C ASN A 19 16.23 -9.72 -24.99
N PHE A 20 15.54 -10.75 -24.49
CA PHE A 20 14.21 -11.11 -24.98
C PHE A 20 13.25 -11.34 -23.79
N ARG A 21 12.02 -10.90 -23.94
CA ARG A 21 10.95 -11.20 -22.98
C ARG A 21 10.53 -12.68 -23.03
N ASP A 22 10.75 -13.32 -24.17
CA ASP A 22 10.57 -14.73 -24.37
C ASP A 22 11.69 -15.28 -25.28
N GLY A 23 12.29 -16.41 -24.93
CA GLY A 23 13.39 -17.02 -25.68
C GLY A 23 14.77 -16.44 -25.39
N ALA A 24 15.80 -17.25 -25.62
CA ALA A 24 17.19 -16.88 -25.31
C ALA A 24 17.97 -16.31 -26.52
N SER A 25 17.72 -16.77 -27.74
CA SER A 25 18.52 -16.45 -28.91
C SER A 25 17.74 -15.93 -30.12
N ALA A 26 16.43 -16.14 -30.12
CA ALA A 26 15.54 -15.71 -31.20
C ALA A 26 14.13 -15.48 -30.67
N GLY A 27 14.01 -14.71 -29.58
CA GLY A 27 12.75 -14.44 -28.91
C GLY A 27 12.12 -13.11 -29.32
N THR A 28 11.04 -12.76 -28.65
CA THR A 28 10.39 -11.46 -28.79
C THR A 28 11.13 -10.43 -27.96
N ASN A 29 11.57 -9.34 -28.56
CA ASN A 29 12.20 -8.24 -27.84
C ASN A 29 11.29 -7.66 -26.76
N TRP A 30 11.89 -7.12 -25.70
CA TRP A 30 11.14 -6.39 -24.65
C TRP A 30 10.38 -5.19 -25.22
N ILE A 31 10.98 -4.49 -26.20
CA ILE A 31 10.33 -3.41 -26.95
C ILE A 31 10.60 -3.66 -28.45
N THR A 32 9.58 -3.57 -29.28
CA THR A 32 9.65 -3.91 -30.72
C THR A 32 10.47 -2.92 -31.57
N ASN A 33 10.79 -1.74 -31.08
CA ASN A 33 11.36 -0.65 -31.87
C ASN A 33 12.83 -0.30 -31.53
N VAL A 34 13.47 -1.05 -30.64
CA VAL A 34 14.86 -0.78 -30.26
C VAL A 34 15.78 -1.81 -30.88
N SER A 35 16.66 -1.37 -31.76
CA SER A 35 17.75 -2.18 -32.32
C SER A 35 18.93 -2.10 -31.35
N GLY A 36 19.26 -3.19 -30.69
CA GLY A 36 20.44 -3.28 -29.83
C GLY A 36 20.53 -4.63 -29.15
N SER A 37 21.73 -5.01 -28.77
CA SER A 37 21.97 -6.17 -27.92
C SER A 37 21.73 -5.78 -26.44
N GLY A 38 20.80 -6.43 -25.82
CA GLY A 38 20.45 -6.20 -24.41
C GLY A 38 18.99 -5.84 -24.20
N GLY A 39 18.54 -5.90 -22.98
CA GLY A 39 17.16 -5.61 -22.61
C GLY A 39 16.73 -4.22 -23.03
N ALA A 40 15.56 -4.15 -23.61
CA ALA A 40 14.95 -2.88 -23.97
C ALA A 40 13.83 -2.59 -22.97
N TRP A 41 13.78 -1.37 -22.48
CA TRP A 41 12.81 -0.88 -21.52
C TRP A 41 12.34 0.52 -21.90
N PHE A 42 11.27 0.98 -21.32
CA PHE A 42 10.81 2.37 -21.46
C PHE A 42 11.61 3.26 -20.50
N GLU A 43 12.19 4.34 -21.02
CA GLU A 43 12.98 5.31 -20.25
C GLU A 43 12.16 6.53 -19.86
N GLY A 44 12.57 7.15 -18.77
CA GLY A 44 12.01 8.40 -18.26
C GLY A 44 11.26 8.21 -16.95
N SER A 45 11.10 9.30 -16.20
CA SER A 45 10.54 9.31 -14.85
C SER A 45 9.13 8.73 -14.72
N GLN A 46 8.41 8.62 -15.81
CA GLN A 46 7.08 8.01 -15.84
C GLN A 46 7.10 6.49 -16.04
N TYR A 47 8.27 5.93 -16.40
CA TYR A 47 8.45 4.50 -16.66
C TYR A 47 9.49 3.84 -15.77
N GLU A 48 10.18 4.62 -14.95
CA GLU A 48 11.27 4.15 -14.10
C GLU A 48 11.07 4.57 -12.66
N ALA A 49 11.45 3.67 -11.76
CA ALA A 49 11.60 3.96 -10.33
C ALA A 49 13.01 3.54 -9.91
N THR A 50 13.64 4.32 -9.05
CA THR A 50 15.02 4.10 -8.63
C THR A 50 15.10 3.92 -7.11
N HIS A 51 15.96 3.00 -6.68
CA HIS A 51 16.28 2.78 -5.29
C HIS A 51 17.80 2.71 -5.13
N SER A 52 18.35 3.49 -4.21
CA SER A 52 19.78 3.51 -3.93
C SER A 52 20.10 2.55 -2.77
N LEU A 53 20.87 1.52 -3.05
CA LEU A 53 21.32 0.57 -2.04
C LEU A 53 22.61 1.11 -1.42
N THR A 54 22.54 1.54 -0.18
CA THR A 54 23.69 2.07 0.58
C THR A 54 24.32 1.02 1.49
N HIS A 55 23.55 -0.01 1.88
CA HIS A 55 23.97 -1.06 2.79
C HIS A 55 23.60 -2.44 2.24
N LYS A 56 24.26 -3.48 2.74
CA LYS A 56 24.11 -4.85 2.22
C LYS A 56 22.77 -5.54 2.47
N THR A 57 21.91 -4.97 3.30
CA THR A 57 20.71 -5.64 3.82
C THR A 57 19.42 -4.84 3.63
N GLU A 58 19.46 -3.79 2.83
CA GLU A 58 18.25 -3.02 2.54
C GLU A 58 17.34 -3.78 1.56
N ASP A 59 16.08 -3.93 1.93
CA ASP A 59 15.06 -4.42 1.03
C ASP A 59 14.69 -3.34 0.01
N ILE A 60 14.43 -3.74 -1.22
CA ILE A 60 13.98 -2.81 -2.26
C ILE A 60 12.50 -2.50 -2.02
N ARG A 61 12.19 -1.22 -1.79
CA ARG A 61 10.84 -0.68 -1.81
C ARG A 61 10.80 0.54 -2.71
N MET A 62 10.07 0.45 -3.82
CA MET A 62 10.00 1.51 -4.83
C MET A 62 8.55 1.87 -5.12
N ASP A 63 8.28 3.17 -5.26
CA ASP A 63 7.00 3.65 -5.76
C ASP A 63 6.97 3.47 -7.29
N VAL A 64 6.12 2.56 -7.74
CA VAL A 64 5.91 2.24 -9.17
C VAL A 64 4.57 2.77 -9.70
N THR A 65 3.92 3.66 -8.96
CA THR A 65 2.60 4.21 -9.29
C THR A 65 2.56 4.79 -10.70
N ASN A 66 3.60 5.54 -11.10
CA ASN A 66 3.66 6.12 -12.44
C ASN A 66 3.68 5.04 -13.52
N ILE A 67 4.44 3.97 -13.34
CA ILE A 67 4.53 2.86 -14.30
C ILE A 67 3.18 2.16 -14.42
N VAL A 68 2.53 1.87 -13.29
CA VAL A 68 1.21 1.22 -13.27
C VAL A 68 0.16 2.08 -13.94
N ASN A 69 0.17 3.39 -13.72
CA ASN A 69 -0.73 4.32 -14.40
C ASN A 69 -0.55 4.31 -15.93
N GLN A 70 0.69 4.20 -16.44
CA GLN A 70 0.92 4.08 -17.87
C GLN A 70 0.30 2.80 -18.46
N TRP A 71 0.27 1.70 -17.69
CA TRP A 71 -0.44 0.48 -18.10
C TRP A 71 -1.95 0.65 -18.09
N LEU A 72 -2.51 1.28 -17.06
CA LEU A 72 -3.96 1.52 -16.92
C LEU A 72 -4.48 2.46 -17.99
N ASP A 73 -3.70 3.48 -18.34
CA ASP A 73 -4.03 4.46 -19.39
C ASP A 73 -3.84 3.87 -20.81
N GLY A 74 -3.28 2.67 -20.91
CA GLY A 74 -3.02 2.02 -22.21
C GLY A 74 -1.88 2.64 -23.01
N ASN A 75 -1.05 3.48 -22.40
CA ASN A 75 0.08 4.12 -23.07
C ASN A 75 1.19 3.12 -23.40
N ILE A 76 1.37 2.11 -22.56
CA ILE A 76 2.34 1.02 -22.75
C ILE A 76 1.71 -0.32 -22.38
N PRO A 77 2.13 -1.43 -23.00
CA PRO A 77 1.67 -2.75 -22.62
C PRO A 77 2.22 -3.16 -21.25
N ASN A 78 1.42 -3.88 -20.45
CA ASN A 78 1.91 -4.49 -19.22
C ASN A 78 2.74 -5.73 -19.54
N ASN A 79 4.04 -5.56 -19.61
CA ASN A 79 5.01 -6.64 -19.78
C ASN A 79 5.73 -7.00 -18.45
N GLY A 80 5.24 -6.46 -17.31
CA GLY A 80 5.87 -6.62 -16.01
C GLY A 80 6.99 -5.63 -15.74
N PHE A 81 7.75 -5.88 -14.68
CA PHE A 81 8.87 -5.05 -14.26
C PHE A 81 10.20 -5.72 -14.60
N ILE A 82 11.16 -4.92 -15.02
CA ILE A 82 12.56 -5.32 -15.10
C ILE A 82 13.32 -4.64 -13.95
N VAL A 83 14.08 -5.42 -13.18
CA VAL A 83 14.99 -4.91 -12.16
C VAL A 83 16.39 -4.94 -12.73
N LYS A 84 17.02 -3.78 -12.82
CA LYS A 84 18.34 -3.62 -13.39
C LYS A 84 19.13 -2.56 -12.63
N ARG A 85 20.43 -2.47 -12.87
CA ARG A 85 21.22 -1.32 -12.42
C ARG A 85 20.85 -0.07 -13.20
N SER A 86 21.16 1.10 -12.65
CA SER A 86 21.01 2.36 -13.36
C SER A 86 21.85 2.35 -14.63
N GLY A 87 21.30 2.88 -15.71
CA GLY A 87 21.95 2.95 -17.00
C GLY A 87 20.94 3.37 -18.06
N SER A 88 21.40 3.98 -19.14
CA SER A 88 20.54 4.45 -20.23
C SER A 88 20.38 3.40 -21.32
N LEU A 89 19.24 3.42 -22.00
CA LEU A 89 18.97 2.55 -23.13
C LEU A 89 20.02 2.76 -24.23
N GLY A 90 20.61 1.67 -24.69
CA GLY A 90 21.69 1.71 -25.69
C GLY A 90 23.10 1.99 -25.14
N ALA A 91 23.22 2.27 -23.82
CA ALA A 91 24.50 2.49 -23.15
C ALA A 91 25.01 1.24 -22.41
N ILE A 92 24.64 0.08 -22.87
CA ILE A 92 24.88 -1.24 -22.24
C ILE A 92 26.37 -1.58 -22.05
N GLN A 93 27.25 -0.79 -22.61
CA GLN A 93 28.71 -1.02 -22.57
C GLN A 93 29.45 0.07 -21.76
N THR A 94 28.74 0.89 -21.03
CA THR A 94 29.36 1.88 -20.15
C THR A 94 29.67 1.28 -18.76
N THR A 95 30.51 1.96 -18.00
CA THR A 95 31.00 1.50 -16.68
C THR A 95 29.89 1.33 -15.62
N ASP A 96 28.70 1.86 -15.87
CA ASP A 96 27.63 1.97 -14.89
C ASP A 96 26.45 1.01 -15.13
N ASP A 97 26.51 0.17 -16.16
CA ASP A 97 25.40 -0.71 -16.52
C ASP A 97 25.74 -2.22 -16.54
N GLU A 98 24.73 -3.04 -16.82
CA GLU A 98 24.84 -4.51 -16.84
C GLU A 98 25.82 -5.05 -17.91
N GLY A 99 26.16 -4.25 -18.89
CA GLY A 99 27.10 -4.61 -19.97
C GLY A 99 28.55 -4.24 -19.68
N SER A 100 28.83 -3.62 -18.55
CA SER A 100 30.18 -3.21 -18.16
C SER A 100 31.08 -4.42 -17.93
N SER A 101 32.36 -4.29 -18.33
CA SER A 101 33.41 -5.23 -17.96
C SER A 101 33.85 -5.11 -16.49
N ASP A 102 33.38 -4.08 -15.79
CA ASP A 102 33.71 -3.86 -14.40
C ASP A 102 32.98 -4.87 -13.51
N ARG A 103 33.63 -5.33 -12.47
CA ARG A 103 33.05 -6.27 -11.52
C ARG A 103 32.22 -5.53 -10.49
N LEU A 104 30.97 -5.28 -10.81
CA LEU A 104 30.03 -4.59 -9.94
C LEU A 104 29.39 -5.49 -8.85
N GLY A 105 29.81 -6.77 -8.79
CA GLY A 105 29.19 -7.74 -7.89
C GLY A 105 27.84 -8.26 -8.38
N SER A 106 27.19 -9.12 -7.61
CA SER A 106 25.86 -9.66 -7.90
C SER A 106 24.89 -9.29 -6.82
N LEU A 107 23.64 -8.99 -7.22
CA LEU A 107 22.49 -8.84 -6.34
C LEU A 107 21.56 -10.03 -6.54
N SER A 108 21.12 -10.63 -5.45
CA SER A 108 20.19 -11.77 -5.48
C SER A 108 18.91 -11.41 -4.76
N PHE A 109 17.80 -11.70 -5.37
CA PHE A 109 16.46 -11.46 -4.83
C PHE A 109 15.69 -12.78 -4.74
N PHE A 110 14.76 -12.85 -3.82
CA PHE A 110 13.84 -13.97 -3.76
C PHE A 110 12.87 -13.91 -4.96
N SER A 111 12.55 -15.06 -5.52
CA SER A 111 11.53 -15.18 -6.57
C SER A 111 10.15 -15.40 -5.97
N SER A 112 9.10 -15.31 -6.81
CA SER A 112 7.74 -15.66 -6.43
C SER A 112 7.58 -17.13 -6.00
N ASP A 113 8.46 -18.02 -6.47
CA ASP A 113 8.45 -19.45 -6.16
C ASP A 113 9.27 -19.78 -4.90
N THR A 114 9.71 -18.77 -4.16
CA THR A 114 10.45 -19.02 -2.92
C THR A 114 9.54 -19.61 -1.85
N HIS A 115 10.07 -20.58 -1.10
CA HIS A 115 9.39 -21.09 0.10
C HIS A 115 9.61 -20.23 1.34
N THR A 116 10.16 -19.03 1.17
CA THR A 116 10.37 -18.09 2.25
C THR A 116 9.18 -17.13 2.39
N LYS A 117 9.13 -16.40 3.50
CA LYS A 117 8.11 -15.35 3.74
C LYS A 117 8.37 -14.03 3.01
N TYR A 118 9.36 -13.97 2.14
CA TYR A 118 9.81 -12.76 1.45
C TYR A 118 9.67 -12.85 -0.09
N PRO A 119 8.54 -13.30 -0.66
CA PRO A 119 8.35 -13.17 -2.10
C PRO A 119 8.22 -11.70 -2.49
N PRO A 120 8.59 -11.34 -3.73
CA PRO A 120 8.30 -10.01 -4.23
C PRO A 120 6.79 -9.76 -4.25
N SER A 121 6.36 -8.60 -3.78
CA SER A 121 4.96 -8.21 -3.70
C SER A 121 4.73 -6.84 -4.34
N LEU A 122 3.56 -6.65 -4.93
CA LEU A 122 3.07 -5.35 -5.36
C LEU A 122 2.02 -4.88 -4.36
N GLU A 123 2.34 -3.82 -3.63
CA GLU A 123 1.41 -3.18 -2.71
C GLU A 123 0.59 -2.13 -3.46
N ILE A 124 -0.74 -2.22 -3.36
CA ILE A 124 -1.65 -1.27 -3.98
C ILE A 124 -2.32 -0.46 -2.88
N VAL A 125 -2.08 0.84 -2.88
CA VAL A 125 -2.73 1.79 -1.97
C VAL A 125 -3.73 2.61 -2.78
N TYR A 126 -5.00 2.55 -2.39
CA TYR A 126 -6.07 3.27 -3.07
C TYR A 126 -7.04 3.87 -2.06
N ASP A 127 -7.70 4.97 -2.44
CA ASP A 127 -8.73 5.62 -1.63
C ASP A 127 -10.12 5.17 -2.13
N ASP A 128 -10.77 4.28 -1.37
CA ASP A 128 -12.14 3.83 -1.60
C ASP A 128 -13.15 4.51 -0.66
N SER A 129 -12.72 5.59 0.00
CA SER A 129 -13.56 6.30 0.95
C SER A 129 -14.80 6.88 0.28
N ASN A 130 -15.92 6.74 0.96
CA ASN A 130 -17.20 7.30 0.57
C ASN A 130 -17.76 8.13 1.72
N TRP A 131 -18.30 9.30 1.40
CA TRP A 131 -18.74 10.25 2.39
C TRP A 131 -20.20 10.66 2.18
N ASN A 132 -21.08 10.11 3.03
CA ASN A 132 -22.49 10.45 3.05
C ASN A 132 -23.02 10.48 4.48
N THR A 133 -23.00 11.63 5.10
CA THR A 133 -23.33 11.79 6.54
C THR A 133 -24.82 11.64 6.86
N GLY A 134 -25.71 11.73 5.86
CA GLY A 134 -27.14 11.74 6.13
C GLY A 134 -27.54 12.89 7.07
N SER A 135 -28.17 12.53 8.19
CA SER A 135 -28.59 13.47 9.24
C SER A 135 -27.65 13.55 10.44
N LEU A 136 -26.47 12.95 10.36
CA LEU A 136 -25.50 12.99 11.46
C LEU A 136 -24.92 14.39 11.64
N SER A 137 -24.61 14.73 12.89
CA SER A 137 -23.92 15.97 13.25
C SER A 137 -22.42 15.82 13.13
N PRO A 138 -21.68 16.87 12.71
CA PRO A 138 -20.23 16.87 12.69
C PRO A 138 -19.64 16.86 14.10
N LEU A 139 -18.44 16.28 14.22
CA LEU A 139 -17.59 16.54 15.36
C LEU A 139 -17.02 17.96 15.22
N SER A 140 -17.06 18.75 16.30
CA SER A 140 -16.44 20.07 16.30
C SER A 140 -14.91 19.97 16.31
N LYS A 141 -14.22 20.92 15.65
CA LYS A 141 -12.76 20.99 15.66
C LYS A 141 -12.17 21.13 17.07
N THR A 142 -12.90 21.76 17.98
CA THR A 142 -12.49 21.98 19.38
C THR A 142 -12.73 20.77 20.27
N GLU A 143 -13.42 19.75 19.77
CA GLU A 143 -13.80 18.56 20.56
C GLU A 143 -12.85 17.36 20.32
N ILE A 144 -11.84 17.51 19.44
CA ILE A 144 -10.92 16.41 19.10
C ILE A 144 -10.16 15.91 20.33
N GLU A 145 -9.72 16.78 21.22
CA GLU A 145 -9.01 16.40 22.43
C GLU A 145 -9.87 15.57 23.41
N ASP A 146 -11.17 15.80 23.37
CA ASP A 146 -12.15 15.10 24.21
C ASP A 146 -12.88 13.97 23.44
N LEU A 147 -12.34 13.55 22.32
CA LEU A 147 -12.89 12.48 21.51
C LEU A 147 -12.68 11.12 22.16
N VAL A 148 -13.74 10.30 22.16
CA VAL A 148 -13.65 8.86 22.41
C VAL A 148 -14.06 8.13 21.15
N ILE A 149 -13.19 7.27 20.68
CA ILE A 149 -13.49 6.35 19.58
C ILE A 149 -13.70 4.96 20.12
N TYR A 150 -14.72 4.27 19.61
CA TYR A 150 -14.91 2.86 19.86
C TYR A 150 -15.40 2.14 18.60
N MET A 151 -15.13 0.86 18.51
CA MET A 151 -15.58 0.03 17.40
C MET A 151 -16.88 -0.67 17.75
N ARG A 152 -17.86 -0.59 16.85
CA ARG A 152 -19.16 -1.24 17.04
C ARG A 152 -19.18 -2.55 16.28
N GLY A 153 -19.38 -3.65 17.00
CA GLY A 153 -19.51 -4.98 16.40
C GLY A 153 -18.19 -5.56 15.90
N LEU A 154 -17.06 -5.11 16.47
CA LEU A 154 -15.78 -5.76 16.24
C LEU A 154 -15.88 -7.23 16.69
N ARG A 155 -15.53 -8.12 15.79
CA ARG A 155 -15.48 -9.56 16.09
C ARG A 155 -14.04 -9.93 16.45
N PRO A 156 -13.82 -10.92 17.30
CA PRO A 156 -12.49 -11.37 17.64
C PRO A 156 -11.78 -12.07 16.46
N GLU A 157 -12.57 -12.53 15.47
CA GLU A 157 -12.05 -13.35 14.37
C GLU A 157 -12.80 -13.07 13.07
N TYR A 158 -12.04 -13.03 11.95
CA TYR A 158 -12.52 -12.88 10.58
C TYR A 158 -11.83 -13.90 9.68
N LYS A 159 -12.54 -14.41 8.67
CA LYS A 159 -11.95 -15.35 7.70
C LYS A 159 -11.02 -14.65 6.73
N GLU A 160 -9.92 -15.33 6.37
CA GLU A 160 -9.08 -14.91 5.24
C GLU A 160 -9.91 -14.80 3.95
N LYS A 161 -9.44 -14.02 2.99
CA LYS A 161 -10.11 -13.80 1.69
C LYS A 161 -11.54 -13.27 1.80
N SER A 162 -11.90 -12.73 2.96
CA SER A 162 -13.19 -12.06 3.14
C SER A 162 -13.02 -10.54 3.14
N ARG A 163 -14.09 -9.84 2.78
CA ARG A 163 -14.17 -8.39 2.95
C ARG A 163 -14.97 -8.06 4.20
N ALA A 164 -14.35 -7.39 5.15
CA ALA A 164 -14.96 -7.03 6.42
C ALA A 164 -15.23 -5.52 6.49
N LYS A 165 -16.43 -5.15 6.94
CA LYS A 165 -16.79 -3.75 7.24
C LYS A 165 -16.69 -3.50 8.72
N PHE A 166 -15.81 -2.57 9.10
CA PHE A 166 -15.58 -2.16 10.47
C PHE A 166 -16.31 -0.85 10.76
N ARG A 167 -17.10 -0.81 11.81
CA ARG A 167 -17.84 0.37 12.23
C ARG A 167 -17.10 1.11 13.33
N VAL A 168 -16.91 2.40 13.12
CA VAL A 168 -16.22 3.31 14.04
C VAL A 168 -17.23 4.33 14.53
N VAL A 169 -17.25 4.54 15.83
CA VAL A 169 -18.15 5.52 16.45
C VAL A 169 -17.32 6.52 17.24
N GLY A 170 -17.43 7.78 16.85
CA GLY A 170 -16.88 8.90 17.59
C GLY A 170 -17.96 9.54 18.47
N ARG A 171 -17.61 9.91 19.68
CA ARG A 171 -18.44 10.70 20.58
C ARG A 171 -17.60 11.57 21.49
N ASP A 172 -18.23 12.58 22.08
CA ASP A 172 -17.59 13.38 23.10
C ASP A 172 -17.34 12.56 24.37
N ARG A 173 -16.18 12.76 24.98
CA ARG A 173 -15.84 12.14 26.28
C ARG A 173 -16.74 12.66 27.38
N PHE A 174 -17.05 13.95 27.36
CA PHE A 174 -17.86 14.66 28.34
C PHE A 174 -19.11 15.29 27.70
N PRO A 175 -20.06 14.46 27.22
CA PRO A 175 -21.26 15.00 26.57
C PRO A 175 -22.07 15.87 27.54
N GLU A 176 -22.64 16.97 27.05
CA GLU A 176 -23.52 17.81 27.80
C GLU A 176 -24.73 17.01 28.31
N LYS A 177 -25.03 17.14 29.58
CA LYS A 177 -26.23 16.53 30.18
C LYS A 177 -27.44 17.38 29.82
N THR A 178 -28.31 16.84 29.01
CA THR A 178 -29.60 17.46 28.70
C THR A 178 -30.72 16.74 29.45
N PHE A 179 -31.75 17.48 29.83
CA PHE A 179 -32.97 16.91 30.45
C PHE A 179 -33.96 16.39 29.38
N ALA A 180 -33.48 16.19 28.14
CA ALA A 180 -34.28 15.62 27.05
C ALA A 180 -34.54 14.12 27.31
N SER A 181 -35.66 13.63 26.76
CA SER A 181 -36.02 12.21 26.85
C SER A 181 -35.05 11.26 26.15
N THR A 182 -34.23 11.80 25.23
CA THR A 182 -33.17 11.06 24.55
C THR A 182 -31.81 11.54 25.03
N PRO A 183 -30.98 10.65 25.61
CA PRO A 183 -29.64 11.04 26.05
C PRO A 183 -28.77 11.55 24.93
N SER A 184 -28.22 12.75 25.05
CA SER A 184 -27.33 13.36 24.03
C SER A 184 -26.01 12.58 23.80
N ASN A 185 -25.60 11.80 24.83
CA ASN A 185 -24.42 10.95 24.77
C ASN A 185 -24.55 9.73 23.83
N LEU A 186 -25.74 9.42 23.34
CA LEU A 186 -26.00 8.37 22.36
C LEU A 186 -25.98 8.89 20.91
N THR A 187 -25.85 10.20 20.72
CA THR A 187 -25.81 10.78 19.38
C THR A 187 -24.45 10.50 18.74
N VAL A 188 -24.47 9.71 17.67
CA VAL A 188 -23.28 9.45 16.85
C VAL A 188 -22.94 10.71 16.08
N LYS A 189 -21.68 11.15 16.19
CA LYS A 189 -21.13 12.24 15.37
C LYS A 189 -20.25 11.65 14.28
N TYR A 190 -20.18 12.32 13.13
CA TYR A 190 -19.19 11.93 12.14
C TYR A 190 -17.85 12.60 12.41
N LEU A 191 -16.79 11.85 12.20
CA LEU A 191 -15.40 12.31 12.32
C LEU A 191 -15.08 13.29 11.18
N PRO A 192 -14.02 14.11 11.28
CA PRO A 192 -13.63 15.01 10.20
C PRO A 192 -13.48 14.27 8.87
N SER A 193 -14.05 14.83 7.79
CA SER A 193 -13.90 14.27 6.46
C SER A 193 -12.52 14.63 5.90
N GLY A 194 -11.84 13.67 5.34
CA GLY A 194 -10.62 13.92 4.60
C GLY A 194 -10.88 14.66 3.31
N SER A 195 -11.13 15.96 3.38
CA SER A 195 -11.17 16.80 2.19
C SER A 195 -9.75 17.17 1.73
N ALA A 196 -9.64 17.88 0.61
CA ALA A 196 -8.35 18.31 0.02
C ALA A 196 -7.45 19.15 0.95
N SER A 197 -7.92 19.52 2.12
CA SER A 197 -7.19 20.30 3.13
C SER A 197 -6.39 19.44 4.14
N GLY A 198 -6.37 18.13 3.99
CA GLY A 198 -5.63 17.25 4.90
C GLY A 198 -6.35 16.89 6.20
N ASP A 199 -7.50 17.50 6.50
CA ASP A 199 -8.37 17.05 7.59
C ASP A 199 -8.86 15.63 7.31
N GLY A 200 -9.08 14.85 8.36
CA GLY A 200 -9.65 13.53 8.18
C GLY A 200 -9.50 12.60 9.36
N ALA A 201 -10.15 11.49 9.23
CA ALA A 201 -9.96 10.36 10.12
C ALA A 201 -9.40 9.18 9.32
N PHE A 202 -8.38 8.57 9.88
CA PHE A 202 -7.61 7.49 9.25
C PHE A 202 -7.50 6.32 10.22
N TYR A 203 -7.37 5.13 9.66
CA TYR A 203 -7.01 3.95 10.45
C TYR A 203 -5.60 3.48 10.08
N GLN A 204 -4.93 2.86 11.00
CA GLN A 204 -3.69 2.13 10.78
C GLN A 204 -3.91 0.69 11.20
N LEU A 205 -3.38 -0.23 10.42
CA LEU A 205 -3.33 -1.63 10.78
C LEU A 205 -1.88 -2.04 10.99
N GLN A 206 -1.62 -2.72 12.09
CA GLN A 206 -0.32 -3.27 12.40
C GLN A 206 -0.46 -4.70 12.94
N ASP A 207 0.61 -5.46 12.82
CA ASP A 207 0.72 -6.76 13.48
C ASP A 207 0.72 -6.54 15.00
N ALA A 208 -0.14 -7.23 15.73
CA ALA A 208 -0.29 -6.99 17.17
C ALA A 208 0.90 -7.52 18.00
N GLU A 209 1.75 -8.38 17.43
CA GLU A 209 2.89 -8.98 18.11
C GLU A 209 4.21 -8.25 17.78
N THR A 210 4.41 -7.91 16.52
CA THR A 210 5.67 -7.30 16.04
C THR A 210 5.59 -5.77 15.94
N GLU A 211 4.38 -5.21 15.98
CA GLU A 211 4.08 -3.79 15.73
C GLU A 211 4.47 -3.32 14.32
N ASP A 212 4.71 -4.26 13.40
CA ASP A 212 4.99 -3.92 12.00
C ASP A 212 3.75 -3.29 11.36
N ILE A 213 3.93 -2.12 10.77
CA ILE A 213 2.84 -1.39 10.10
C ILE A 213 2.52 -2.07 8.77
N ILE A 214 1.28 -2.53 8.63
CA ILE A 214 0.76 -3.17 7.43
C ILE A 214 0.04 -2.14 6.57
N VAL A 215 -0.86 -1.37 7.18
CA VAL A 215 -1.55 -0.26 6.53
C VAL A 215 -1.22 1.02 7.28
N PRO A 216 -0.42 1.93 6.71
CA PRO A 216 -0.07 3.19 7.35
C PRO A 216 -1.23 4.20 7.29
N PHE A 217 -1.21 5.20 8.18
CA PHE A 217 -2.07 6.36 8.06
C PHE A 217 -1.81 7.10 6.74
N GLY A 218 -2.86 7.40 6.00
CA GLY A 218 -2.74 8.11 4.73
C GLY A 218 -4.01 8.04 3.88
N SER A 219 -3.91 8.41 2.62
CA SER A 219 -5.05 8.44 1.70
C SER A 219 -5.73 7.08 1.53
N GLY A 220 -4.94 5.99 1.53
CA GLY A 220 -5.47 4.62 1.40
C GLY A 220 -6.11 4.04 2.66
N SER A 221 -6.00 4.73 3.81
CA SER A 221 -6.59 4.31 5.08
C SER A 221 -7.63 5.29 5.63
N ARG A 222 -8.24 6.07 4.73
CA ARG A 222 -9.25 7.06 5.10
C ARG A 222 -10.54 6.38 5.56
N ILE A 223 -11.12 6.91 6.65
CA ILE A 223 -12.39 6.42 7.19
C ILE A 223 -13.54 7.03 6.40
N SER A 224 -14.45 6.19 5.96
CA SER A 224 -15.70 6.55 5.28
C SER A 224 -16.81 6.93 6.26
N CYS A 225 -17.87 7.55 5.77
CA CYS A 225 -19.07 7.82 6.54
C CYS A 225 -20.34 7.45 5.75
N ASP A 226 -21.30 6.85 6.41
CA ASP A 226 -22.65 6.68 5.92
C ASP A 226 -23.68 7.23 6.93
N SER A 227 -24.97 7.13 6.62
CA SER A 227 -26.05 7.63 7.49
C SER A 227 -26.10 7.00 8.89
N THR A 228 -25.38 5.93 9.12
CA THR A 228 -25.27 5.24 10.42
C THR A 228 -23.99 5.59 11.20
N GLY A 229 -23.03 6.24 10.56
CA GLY A 229 -21.76 6.61 11.18
C GLY A 229 -20.55 6.27 10.34
N ASN A 230 -19.40 6.38 10.94
CA ASN A 230 -18.13 6.13 10.27
C ASN A 230 -17.86 4.63 10.09
N TYR A 231 -17.13 4.29 9.05
CA TYR A 231 -16.72 2.92 8.76
C TYR A 231 -15.50 2.88 7.85
N PHE A 232 -14.86 1.74 7.80
CA PHE A 232 -13.88 1.38 6.77
C PHE A 232 -14.05 -0.09 6.39
N ASN A 233 -13.58 -0.45 5.21
CA ASN A 233 -13.59 -1.82 4.74
C ASN A 233 -12.15 -2.32 4.71
N LEU A 234 -11.94 -3.56 5.11
CA LEU A 234 -10.70 -4.27 4.88
C LEU A 234 -10.97 -5.47 3.99
N ASP A 235 -10.18 -5.60 2.97
CA ASP A 235 -10.08 -6.83 2.19
C ASP A 235 -8.99 -7.68 2.86
N LEU A 236 -9.38 -8.82 3.40
CA LEU A 236 -8.49 -9.69 4.17
C LEU A 236 -7.74 -10.70 3.29
N ASP A 237 -7.79 -10.52 1.95
CA ASP A 237 -6.94 -11.27 1.04
C ASP A 237 -5.48 -10.78 1.16
N GLY A 238 -4.58 -11.71 1.34
CA GLY A 238 -3.16 -11.41 1.55
C GLY A 238 -2.71 -11.19 3.00
N TYR A 239 -3.64 -11.12 3.96
CA TYR A 239 -3.27 -11.14 5.38
C TYR A 239 -2.90 -12.56 5.83
N GLN A 240 -1.88 -12.65 6.67
CA GLN A 240 -1.46 -13.96 7.19
C GLN A 240 -2.53 -14.53 8.12
N PRO A 241 -3.02 -15.74 7.87
CA PRO A 241 -3.94 -16.40 8.76
C PRO A 241 -3.28 -16.75 10.10
N GLU A 242 -4.11 -16.93 11.12
CA GLU A 242 -3.71 -17.24 12.50
C GLU A 242 -2.91 -16.11 13.20
N ARG A 243 -2.88 -14.91 12.61
CA ARG A 243 -2.26 -13.72 13.18
C ARG A 243 -3.28 -12.74 13.77
N PHE A 244 -2.84 -12.03 14.81
CA PHE A 244 -3.58 -10.92 15.41
C PHE A 244 -3.12 -9.60 14.82
N TYR A 245 -4.09 -8.73 14.54
CA TYR A 245 -3.87 -7.41 13.99
C TYR A 245 -4.45 -6.36 14.93
N SER A 246 -3.72 -5.27 15.14
CA SER A 246 -4.12 -4.13 15.95
C SER A 246 -4.56 -2.96 15.06
N ILE A 247 -5.62 -2.27 15.47
CA ILE A 247 -6.19 -1.13 14.76
C ILE A 247 -5.99 0.13 15.60
N LEU A 248 -5.32 1.12 15.02
CA LEU A 248 -5.16 2.45 15.59
C LEU A 248 -5.93 3.46 14.75
N PHE A 249 -6.30 4.57 15.37
CA PHE A 249 -7.00 5.66 14.69
C PHE A 249 -6.21 6.95 14.77
N GLN A 250 -6.24 7.73 13.69
CA GLN A 250 -5.72 9.08 13.66
C GLN A 250 -6.82 10.03 13.22
N VAL A 251 -6.98 11.12 13.95
CA VAL A 251 -7.90 12.19 13.60
C VAL A 251 -7.12 13.47 13.45
N VAL A 252 -7.29 14.13 12.29
CA VAL A 252 -6.65 15.40 11.96
C VAL A 252 -7.75 16.42 11.68
N SER A 253 -7.66 17.59 12.29
CA SER A 253 -8.58 18.71 12.09
C SER A 253 -7.84 20.02 12.03
N GLY A 254 -8.25 20.93 11.16
CA GLY A 254 -7.60 22.20 10.96
C GLY A 254 -6.27 22.11 10.24
N SER A 255 -6.05 21.07 9.44
CA SER A 255 -4.80 20.86 8.71
C SER A 255 -4.42 22.07 7.87
N GLY A 256 -3.13 22.44 7.93
CA GLY A 256 -2.59 23.61 7.24
C GLY A 256 -2.97 24.95 7.87
N THR A 257 -3.57 24.97 9.04
CA THR A 257 -3.85 26.18 9.84
C THR A 257 -3.04 26.20 11.12
N ASN A 258 -2.98 27.37 11.80
CA ASN A 258 -2.29 27.47 13.10
C ASN A 258 -3.00 26.67 14.22
N ASP A 259 -4.23 26.23 13.96
CA ASP A 259 -5.07 25.49 14.90
C ASP A 259 -5.14 23.99 14.52
N GLU A 260 -4.14 23.47 13.81
CA GLU A 260 -4.07 22.05 13.46
C GLU A 260 -3.97 21.19 14.72
N GLN A 261 -4.91 20.27 14.84
CA GLN A 261 -4.92 19.25 15.88
C GLN A 261 -4.78 17.88 15.22
N LYS A 262 -3.86 17.08 15.75
CA LYS A 262 -3.62 15.71 15.29
C LYS A 262 -3.55 14.79 16.50
N ILE A 263 -4.49 13.86 16.58
CA ILE A 263 -4.57 12.91 17.69
C ILE A 263 -4.46 11.49 17.13
N ILE A 264 -3.63 10.68 17.78
CA ILE A 264 -3.54 9.23 17.53
C ILE A 264 -4.15 8.53 18.74
N LEU A 265 -5.08 7.64 18.49
CA LEU A 265 -5.82 6.89 19.49
C LEU A 265 -5.51 5.40 19.32
N ASP A 266 -4.92 4.82 20.35
CA ASP A 266 -4.73 3.39 20.51
C ASP A 266 -5.58 2.91 21.68
N GLU A 267 -6.71 2.31 21.37
CA GLU A 267 -7.68 1.80 22.35
C GLU A 267 -7.59 0.26 22.48
N GLY A 268 -6.53 -0.34 21.92
CA GLY A 268 -6.28 -1.78 21.99
C GLY A 268 -7.26 -2.64 21.17
N PHE A 269 -7.80 -2.11 20.08
CA PHE A 269 -8.69 -2.88 19.20
C PHE A 269 -7.89 -3.93 18.41
N THR A 270 -8.17 -5.19 18.63
CA THR A 270 -7.51 -6.30 17.96
C THR A 270 -8.50 -7.28 17.37
N PHE A 271 -8.12 -7.92 16.27
CA PHE A 271 -8.83 -9.05 15.68
C PHE A 271 -7.86 -10.05 15.11
N LYS A 272 -8.31 -11.29 14.94
CA LYS A 272 -7.56 -12.38 14.35
C LYS A 272 -8.06 -12.67 12.93
N VAL A 273 -7.16 -13.01 12.01
CA VAL A 273 -7.52 -13.59 10.72
C VAL A 273 -7.41 -15.10 10.83
N SER A 274 -8.47 -15.82 10.48
CA SER A 274 -8.53 -17.29 10.49
C SER A 274 -8.65 -17.85 9.08
N ILE A 275 -8.28 -19.10 8.93
CA ILE A 275 -8.40 -19.87 7.68
C ILE A 275 -9.86 -20.11 7.30
#